data_9471bd9d30f46034892659024f45c1c4
#
_entry.id   9471bd9d30f46034892659024f45c1c4
#
_cell.length_a   1.000
_cell.length_b   1.000
_cell.length_c   1.000
_cell.angle_alpha   90.00
_cell.angle_beta   90.00
_cell.angle_gamma   90.00
#
_symmetry.space_group_name_H-M   'P 1'
#
loop_
_entity.id
_entity.type
_entity.pdbx_description
1 polymer ?
#
loop_
_entity_poly.entity_id
_entity_poly.type
_entity_poly.pdbx_seq_one_letter_code
_entity_poly.pdbx_strand_id
1 'polypeptide(L)'
;VCGTGASDSYICRIDSKKKTKKLLTKGRNPVLIGKKIYFIKTAYNKEYDSDKDMGIYVMNLSGKKIKKVCKMPVSGLYELGTDGKNFVYSYYNKKGKLSLRYMTKKGKKLGAYKKTESSFCSPSYNLRSTVGNKQYYIAGNRVVCVDKTTNETTVLADFGTGISSYVDNFQVFHDAILVRGVKEEYIPAYKEMAGKGYIYMIHLNDLSKVLLKKYNSGE
;
A
#
# COMPACT_ATOMS: atom_id res chain seq x y z
N VAL A 1 5.69 -1.82 4.24
CA VAL A 1 5.75 -1.09 5.53
C VAL A 1 5.68 -2.12 6.64
N CYS A 2 6.61 -2.07 7.56
CA CYS A 2 6.60 -2.93 8.74
C CYS A 2 6.49 -2.01 9.96
N GLY A 3 5.43 -2.15 10.74
CA GLY A 3 5.29 -1.48 12.03
C GLY A 3 5.74 -2.40 13.16
N THR A 4 6.32 -1.86 14.20
CA THR A 4 6.73 -2.57 15.42
C THR A 4 6.07 -1.94 16.65
N GLY A 5 4.81 -1.64 16.57
CA GLY A 5 4.03 -1.00 17.60
C GLY A 5 3.08 0.06 17.03
N ALA A 6 2.16 0.57 17.82
CA ALA A 6 1.09 1.47 17.37
C ALA A 6 1.60 2.80 16.78
N SER A 7 2.86 3.18 17.00
CA SER A 7 3.41 4.47 16.58
C SER A 7 4.56 4.40 15.57
N ASP A 8 5.17 3.24 15.33
CA ASP A 8 6.38 3.15 14.52
C ASP A 8 6.14 2.51 13.15
N SER A 9 6.19 3.32 12.11
CA SER A 9 6.13 2.84 10.72
C SER A 9 7.50 2.87 10.06
N TYR A 10 7.91 1.73 9.48
CA TYR A 10 9.19 1.59 8.80
C TYR A 10 9.02 1.11 7.37
N ILE A 11 9.92 1.57 6.51
CA ILE A 11 10.06 1.07 5.14
C ILE A 11 11.15 0.02 5.13
N CYS A 12 10.80 -1.17 4.65
CA CYS A 12 11.68 -2.32 4.57
C CYS A 12 11.87 -2.75 3.11
N ARG A 13 13.02 -3.32 2.82
CA ARG A 13 13.27 -4.12 1.62
C ARG A 13 13.21 -5.58 1.99
N ILE A 14 12.42 -6.36 1.25
CA ILE A 14 12.32 -7.81 1.37
C ILE A 14 13.01 -8.43 0.17
N ASP A 15 13.92 -9.36 0.39
CA ASP A 15 14.49 -10.24 -0.63
C ASP A 15 13.78 -11.59 -0.51
N SER A 16 12.94 -11.89 -1.48
CA SER A 16 12.11 -13.09 -1.48
C SER A 16 12.91 -14.38 -1.65
N LYS A 17 13.96 -14.32 -2.47
CA LYS A 17 14.83 -15.49 -2.71
C LYS A 17 15.62 -15.85 -1.47
N LYS A 18 16.16 -14.85 -0.80
CA LYS A 18 16.95 -15.03 0.44
C LYS A 18 16.09 -15.04 1.71
N LYS A 19 14.78 -14.77 1.60
CA LYS A 19 13.85 -14.63 2.75
C LYS A 19 14.37 -13.64 3.81
N THR A 20 15.08 -12.59 3.38
CA THR A 20 15.66 -11.58 4.28
C THR A 20 14.89 -10.27 4.21
N LYS A 21 14.85 -9.57 5.35
CA LYS A 21 14.25 -8.25 5.50
C LYS A 21 15.34 -7.26 5.91
N LYS A 22 15.43 -6.15 5.20
CA LYS A 22 16.31 -5.03 5.55
C LYS A 22 15.49 -3.79 5.83
N LEU A 23 15.65 -3.21 7.02
CA LEU A 23 15.10 -1.92 7.39
C LEU A 23 15.82 -0.81 6.60
N LEU A 24 15.07 0.08 5.96
CA LEU A 24 15.64 1.18 5.19
C LEU A 24 15.54 2.52 5.92
N THR A 25 14.35 2.88 6.41
CA THR A 25 14.11 4.16 7.12
C THR A 25 12.75 4.17 7.81
N LYS A 26 12.56 5.09 8.77
CA LYS A 26 11.22 5.44 9.28
C LYS A 26 10.40 6.12 8.18
N GLY A 27 9.13 5.75 8.07
CA GLY A 27 8.20 6.31 7.11
C GLY A 27 7.11 5.34 6.69
N ARG A 28 6.13 5.85 5.94
CA ARG A 28 4.94 5.13 5.50
C ARG A 28 4.63 5.34 4.02
N ASN A 29 3.72 4.57 3.48
CA ASN A 29 3.25 4.62 2.10
C ASN A 29 4.39 4.70 1.05
N PRO A 30 5.33 3.74 1.01
CA PRO A 30 6.36 3.73 -0.01
C PRO A 30 5.77 3.45 -1.39
N VAL A 31 6.14 4.25 -2.39
CA VAL A 31 5.79 4.06 -3.80
C VAL A 31 7.04 4.03 -4.66
N LEU A 32 7.07 3.10 -5.61
CA LEU A 32 8.16 2.97 -6.56
C LEU A 32 7.81 3.72 -7.86
N ILE A 33 8.66 4.66 -8.26
CA ILE A 33 8.54 5.34 -9.56
C ILE A 33 9.92 5.29 -10.23
N GLY A 34 10.03 4.50 -11.29
CA GLY A 34 11.31 4.17 -11.90
C GLY A 34 12.23 3.45 -10.89
N LYS A 35 13.48 3.86 -10.80
CA LYS A 35 14.49 3.28 -9.88
C LYS A 35 14.57 4.02 -8.52
N LYS A 36 13.48 4.66 -8.08
CA LYS A 36 13.45 5.45 -6.84
C LYS A 36 12.24 5.09 -5.99
N ILE A 37 12.44 5.06 -4.68
CA ILE A 37 11.39 4.90 -3.68
C ILE A 37 11.03 6.28 -3.15
N TYR A 38 9.77 6.66 -3.29
CA TYR A 38 9.19 7.85 -2.68
C TYR A 38 8.33 7.41 -1.50
N PHE A 39 8.29 8.21 -0.45
CA PHE A 39 7.59 7.83 0.78
C PHE A 39 7.28 9.05 1.65
N ILE A 40 6.35 8.92 2.56
CA ILE A 40 6.12 9.88 3.61
C ILE A 40 7.10 9.56 4.74
N LYS A 41 8.03 10.49 5.02
CA LYS A 41 8.94 10.35 6.14
C LYS A 41 8.21 10.73 7.42
N THR A 42 8.35 9.91 8.46
CA THR A 42 7.82 10.17 9.79
C THR A 42 8.93 10.47 10.78
N ALA A 43 8.61 11.22 11.81
CA ALA A 43 9.47 11.46 12.98
C ALA A 43 8.60 11.47 14.22
N TYR A 44 9.13 10.93 15.31
CA TYR A 44 8.44 10.92 16.60
C TYR A 44 8.19 12.34 17.10
N ASN A 45 6.97 12.59 17.52
CA ASN A 45 6.54 13.84 18.16
C ASN A 45 6.24 13.57 19.64
N LYS A 46 7.07 14.11 20.52
CA LYS A 46 6.93 13.93 21.98
C LYS A 46 5.64 14.52 22.54
N GLU A 47 5.12 15.59 21.92
CA GLU A 47 3.94 16.31 22.39
C GLU A 47 2.67 15.45 22.29
N TYR A 48 2.58 14.61 21.28
CA TYR A 48 1.39 13.78 21.01
C TYR A 48 1.67 12.28 21.15
N ASP A 49 2.85 11.90 21.63
CA ASP A 49 3.31 10.50 21.74
C ASP A 49 3.03 9.67 20.46
N SER A 50 3.28 10.28 19.31
CA SER A 50 2.95 9.71 18.00
C SER A 50 3.91 10.17 16.92
N ASP A 51 3.91 9.48 15.79
CA ASP A 51 4.69 9.88 14.62
C ASP A 51 4.02 11.05 13.86
N LYS A 52 4.82 12.07 13.53
CA LYS A 52 4.44 13.21 12.70
C LYS A 52 4.98 13.05 11.29
N ASP A 53 4.14 13.34 10.30
CA ASP A 53 4.54 13.38 8.88
C ASP A 53 5.43 14.60 8.57
N MET A 54 6.64 14.35 8.10
CA MET A 54 7.65 15.38 7.79
C MET A 54 7.60 15.89 6.35
N GLY A 55 6.89 15.17 5.48
CA GLY A 55 6.77 15.44 4.05
C GLY A 55 7.07 14.22 3.18
N ILE A 56 7.06 14.44 1.88
CA ILE A 56 7.42 13.40 0.91
C ILE A 56 8.91 13.45 0.66
N TYR A 57 9.54 12.28 0.75
CA TYR A 57 10.97 12.07 0.55
C TYR A 57 11.21 11.05 -0.55
N VAL A 58 12.41 11.04 -1.08
CA VAL A 58 12.89 10.06 -2.07
C VAL A 58 14.19 9.44 -1.61
N MET A 59 14.37 8.16 -1.93
CA MET A 59 15.63 7.44 -1.76
C MET A 59 15.88 6.50 -2.95
N ASN A 60 17.09 5.97 -3.06
CA ASN A 60 17.38 4.90 -4.02
C ASN A 60 16.89 3.54 -3.47
N LEU A 61 16.94 2.49 -4.29
CA LEU A 61 16.49 1.14 -3.93
C LEU A 61 17.29 0.51 -2.78
N SER A 62 18.49 1.00 -2.50
CA SER A 62 19.30 0.52 -1.36
C SER A 62 18.98 1.23 -0.03
N GLY A 63 18.05 2.20 -0.03
CA GLY A 63 17.70 3.00 1.13
C GLY A 63 18.65 4.17 1.42
N LYS A 64 19.56 4.47 0.49
CA LYS A 64 20.51 5.58 0.59
C LYS A 64 20.04 6.81 -0.20
N LYS A 65 20.79 7.94 -0.05
CA LYS A 65 20.52 9.21 -0.75
C LYS A 65 19.12 9.77 -0.47
N ILE A 66 18.72 9.75 0.79
CA ILE A 66 17.41 10.27 1.23
C ILE A 66 17.38 11.78 1.06
N LYS A 67 16.42 12.29 0.29
CA LYS A 67 16.21 13.73 0.04
C LYS A 67 14.73 14.09 0.18
N LYS A 68 14.45 15.29 0.71
CA LYS A 68 13.08 15.83 0.73
C LYS A 68 12.68 16.25 -0.68
N VAL A 69 11.47 15.86 -1.08
CA VAL A 69 10.86 16.24 -2.36
C VAL A 69 9.98 17.48 -2.17
N CYS A 70 9.07 17.41 -1.19
CA CYS A 70 8.16 18.52 -0.87
C CYS A 70 7.62 18.38 0.57
N LYS A 71 6.96 19.44 1.03
CA LYS A 71 6.11 19.39 2.23
C LYS A 71 4.90 18.49 1.97
N MET A 72 4.19 18.11 3.04
CA MET A 72 2.92 17.42 2.88
C MET A 72 1.97 18.26 2.01
N PRO A 73 1.35 17.68 0.97
CA PRO A 73 0.48 18.42 0.05
C PRO A 73 -0.80 18.90 0.72
N VAL A 74 -1.25 18.20 1.75
CA VAL A 74 -2.44 18.50 2.57
C VAL A 74 -2.21 18.01 4.00
N SER A 75 -2.88 18.64 4.96
CA SER A 75 -2.99 18.11 6.32
C SER A 75 -3.89 16.86 6.30
N GLY A 76 -3.55 15.83 7.08
CA GLY A 76 -4.33 14.60 7.14
C GLY A 76 -4.32 13.79 5.85
N LEU A 77 -3.20 13.80 5.10
CA LEU A 77 -3.02 12.90 3.97
C LEU A 77 -3.15 11.45 4.44
N TYR A 78 -4.12 10.75 3.86
CA TYR A 78 -4.44 9.38 4.26
C TYR A 78 -3.51 8.38 3.57
N GLU A 79 -3.39 8.44 2.24
CA GLU A 79 -2.55 7.55 1.47
C GLU A 79 -1.76 8.28 0.38
N LEU A 80 -0.59 7.75 0.06
CA LEU A 80 0.23 8.12 -1.09
C LEU A 80 0.38 6.90 -1.98
N GLY A 81 -0.01 7.01 -3.24
CA GLY A 81 0.14 6.01 -4.28
C GLY A 81 0.73 6.62 -5.55
N THR A 82 0.67 5.88 -6.65
CA THR A 82 1.19 6.31 -7.94
C THR A 82 0.38 5.74 -9.10
N ASP A 83 0.36 6.49 -10.20
CA ASP A 83 -0.09 6.03 -11.52
C ASP A 83 1.08 5.52 -12.39
N GLY A 84 2.27 5.30 -11.77
CA GLY A 84 3.52 4.94 -12.45
C GLY A 84 4.37 6.14 -12.87
N LYS A 85 3.78 7.32 -13.03
CA LYS A 85 4.47 8.56 -13.47
C LYS A 85 4.41 9.66 -12.41
N ASN A 86 3.25 9.84 -11.80
CA ASN A 86 2.96 10.87 -10.81
C ASN A 86 2.56 10.24 -9.47
N PHE A 87 2.47 11.06 -8.44
CA PHE A 87 1.79 10.67 -7.21
C PHE A 87 0.29 10.81 -7.38
N VAL A 88 -0.43 9.89 -6.76
CA VAL A 88 -1.86 10.01 -6.45
C VAL A 88 -1.98 9.98 -4.94
N TYR A 89 -2.65 10.93 -4.33
CA TYR A 89 -2.83 10.96 -2.88
C TYR A 89 -4.28 11.16 -2.50
N SER A 90 -4.68 10.54 -1.40
CA SER A 90 -6.00 10.69 -0.80
C SER A 90 -5.93 11.49 0.49
N TYR A 91 -7.00 12.22 0.78
CA TYR A 91 -7.18 12.96 2.02
C TYR A 91 -8.66 13.20 2.29
N TYR A 92 -9.01 13.39 3.54
CA TYR A 92 -10.35 13.85 3.89
C TYR A 92 -10.41 15.37 3.78
N ASN A 93 -11.36 15.87 2.98
CA ASN A 93 -11.58 17.32 2.85
C ASN A 93 -12.32 17.87 4.08
N LYS A 94 -12.51 19.19 4.14
CA LYS A 94 -13.18 19.86 5.26
C LYS A 94 -14.62 19.36 5.54
N LYS A 95 -15.25 18.68 4.57
CA LYS A 95 -16.58 18.07 4.71
C LYS A 95 -16.51 16.59 5.11
N GLY A 96 -15.36 16.08 5.53
CA GLY A 96 -15.14 14.68 5.87
C GLY A 96 -15.21 13.71 4.67
N LYS A 97 -15.26 14.21 3.43
CA LYS A 97 -15.32 13.38 2.22
C LYS A 97 -13.92 13.06 1.71
N LEU A 98 -13.68 11.78 1.41
CA LEU A 98 -12.42 11.34 0.79
C LEU A 98 -12.27 11.98 -0.60
N SER A 99 -11.12 12.57 -0.84
CA SER A 99 -10.76 13.23 -2.10
C SER A 99 -9.45 12.67 -2.63
N LEU A 100 -9.37 12.46 -3.93
CA LEU A 100 -8.19 11.97 -4.64
C LEU A 100 -7.62 13.06 -5.53
N ARG A 101 -6.31 13.25 -5.48
CA ARG A 101 -5.62 14.27 -6.28
C ARG A 101 -4.29 13.77 -6.84
N TYR A 102 -3.89 14.39 -7.94
CA TYR A 102 -2.57 14.18 -8.55
C TYR A 102 -1.54 15.18 -8.05
N MET A 103 -0.27 14.74 -8.06
CA MET A 103 0.89 15.57 -7.84
C MET A 103 2.09 15.01 -8.62
N THR A 104 2.88 15.88 -9.23
CA THR A 104 4.11 15.46 -9.90
C THR A 104 5.15 14.93 -8.92
N LYS A 105 6.14 14.18 -9.42
CA LYS A 105 7.32 13.74 -8.65
C LYS A 105 8.13 14.88 -8.02
N LYS A 106 7.94 16.12 -8.47
CA LYS A 106 8.58 17.32 -7.90
C LYS A 106 7.69 18.05 -6.89
N GLY A 107 6.50 17.53 -6.60
CA GLY A 107 5.58 18.11 -5.61
C GLY A 107 4.61 19.16 -6.17
N LYS A 108 4.54 19.37 -7.49
CA LYS A 108 3.56 20.28 -8.10
C LYS A 108 2.18 19.62 -8.15
N LYS A 109 1.18 20.24 -7.53
CA LYS A 109 -0.23 19.78 -7.57
C LYS A 109 -0.80 19.91 -8.99
N LEU A 110 -1.50 18.87 -9.47
CA LEU A 110 -2.04 18.79 -10.82
C LEU A 110 -3.57 18.91 -10.89
N GLY A 111 -4.28 18.65 -9.80
CA GLY A 111 -5.75 18.69 -9.75
C GLY A 111 -6.37 17.39 -9.27
N ALA A 112 -7.68 17.24 -9.52
CA ALA A 112 -8.44 16.07 -9.10
C ALA A 112 -8.03 14.83 -9.92
N TYR A 113 -7.91 13.69 -9.23
CA TYR A 113 -7.79 12.38 -9.89
C TYR A 113 -9.15 12.02 -10.45
N LYS A 114 -9.29 12.01 -11.76
CA LYS A 114 -10.50 11.53 -12.41
C LYS A 114 -10.51 10.01 -12.34
N LYS A 115 -11.50 9.44 -11.66
CA LYS A 115 -11.76 8.01 -11.71
C LYS A 115 -12.00 7.62 -13.16
N THR A 116 -11.17 6.78 -13.75
CA THR A 116 -11.58 5.99 -14.90
C THR A 116 -12.64 4.99 -14.42
N GLU A 117 -13.64 4.76 -15.20
CA GLU A 117 -14.97 4.17 -14.90
C GLU A 117 -15.06 2.78 -14.29
N SER A 118 -14.02 2.17 -13.77
CA SER A 118 -14.19 0.93 -13.06
C SER A 118 -14.73 1.20 -11.67
N SER A 119 -16.03 1.06 -11.55
CA SER A 119 -16.91 1.30 -10.39
C SER A 119 -16.65 0.41 -9.15
N PHE A 120 -15.55 -0.34 -9.10
CA PHE A 120 -15.32 -1.38 -8.09
C PHE A 120 -14.24 -1.07 -7.06
N CYS A 121 -13.68 0.11 -7.04
CA CYS A 121 -12.79 0.48 -5.95
C CYS A 121 -13.60 1.10 -4.82
N SER A 122 -13.61 0.45 -3.67
CA SER A 122 -13.99 1.13 -2.45
C SER A 122 -13.10 2.36 -2.31
N PRO A 123 -13.68 3.58 -2.19
CA PRO A 123 -12.87 4.79 -2.05
C PRO A 123 -12.08 4.84 -0.75
N SER A 124 -12.32 3.91 0.17
CA SER A 124 -11.70 3.88 1.49
C SER A 124 -10.34 3.19 1.54
N TYR A 125 -9.99 2.38 0.55
CA TYR A 125 -8.76 1.59 0.60
C TYR A 125 -8.12 1.54 -0.78
N ASN A 126 -6.98 2.15 -0.95
CA ASN A 126 -6.02 1.99 -2.02
C ASN A 126 -6.14 2.88 -3.25
N LEU A 127 -5.09 3.62 -3.38
CA LEU A 127 -4.67 4.20 -4.64
C LEU A 127 -4.26 3.07 -5.58
N ARG A 128 -4.81 3.09 -6.79
CA ARG A 128 -4.45 2.13 -7.82
C ARG A 128 -2.97 2.21 -8.14
N SER A 129 -2.32 1.08 -8.23
CA SER A 129 -0.98 0.97 -8.79
C SER A 129 -1.07 0.57 -10.25
N THR A 130 -0.24 1.19 -11.09
CA THR A 130 -0.14 0.84 -12.52
C THR A 130 1.32 0.55 -12.84
N VAL A 131 1.55 -0.60 -13.47
CA VAL A 131 2.87 -0.99 -13.99
C VAL A 131 2.70 -1.42 -15.44
N GLY A 132 3.28 -0.69 -16.37
CA GLY A 132 3.05 -0.88 -17.79
C GLY A 132 1.56 -0.73 -18.13
N ASN A 133 1.01 -1.72 -18.82
CA ASN A 133 -0.40 -1.77 -19.20
C ASN A 133 -1.31 -2.39 -18.13
N LYS A 134 -0.77 -2.85 -17.01
CA LYS A 134 -1.52 -3.52 -15.96
C LYS A 134 -1.87 -2.57 -14.83
N GLN A 135 -3.12 -2.60 -14.41
CA GLN A 135 -3.64 -1.84 -13.29
C GLN A 135 -4.08 -2.79 -12.18
N TYR A 136 -3.59 -2.51 -10.96
CA TYR A 136 -3.81 -3.29 -9.77
C TYR A 136 -4.66 -2.51 -8.78
N TYR A 137 -5.65 -3.15 -8.17
CA TYR A 137 -6.52 -2.53 -7.17
C TYR A 137 -7.24 -3.57 -6.30
N ILE A 138 -7.87 -3.10 -5.21
CA ILE A 138 -8.71 -3.93 -4.37
C ILE A 138 -10.16 -3.84 -4.89
N ALA A 139 -10.77 -5.01 -5.06
CA ALA A 139 -12.19 -5.18 -5.38
C ALA A 139 -12.82 -6.06 -4.30
N GLY A 140 -13.51 -5.44 -3.34
CA GLY A 140 -14.00 -6.15 -2.15
C GLY A 140 -12.85 -6.79 -1.37
N ASN A 141 -12.94 -8.09 -1.11
CA ASN A 141 -11.91 -8.86 -0.40
C ASN A 141 -10.85 -9.47 -1.34
N ARG A 142 -10.69 -8.92 -2.55
CA ARG A 142 -9.79 -9.43 -3.59
C ARG A 142 -8.80 -8.39 -4.03
N VAL A 143 -7.59 -8.82 -4.36
CA VAL A 143 -6.63 -8.02 -5.15
C VAL A 143 -6.75 -8.47 -6.60
N VAL A 144 -7.00 -7.53 -7.49
CA VAL A 144 -7.20 -7.81 -8.91
C VAL A 144 -6.23 -7.01 -9.78
N CYS A 145 -5.93 -7.58 -10.93
CA CYS A 145 -5.18 -6.97 -12.01
C CYS A 145 -6.09 -6.82 -13.23
N VAL A 146 -6.11 -5.64 -13.84
CA VAL A 146 -6.73 -5.41 -15.16
C VAL A 146 -5.63 -5.08 -16.15
N ASP A 147 -5.57 -5.86 -17.22
CA ASP A 147 -4.77 -5.51 -18.39
C ASP A 147 -5.56 -4.47 -19.22
N LYS A 148 -4.98 -3.27 -19.36
CA LYS A 148 -5.63 -2.16 -20.09
C LYS A 148 -5.70 -2.36 -21.59
N THR A 149 -4.93 -3.30 -22.12
CA THR A 149 -4.93 -3.60 -23.56
C THR A 149 -6.07 -4.55 -23.92
N THR A 150 -6.26 -5.61 -23.10
CA THR A 150 -7.28 -6.63 -23.34
C THR A 150 -8.56 -6.45 -22.54
N ASN A 151 -8.53 -5.58 -21.50
CA ASN A 151 -9.57 -5.43 -20.45
C ASN A 151 -9.81 -6.71 -19.63
N GLU A 152 -8.92 -7.69 -19.72
CA GLU A 152 -9.02 -8.90 -18.91
C GLU A 152 -8.73 -8.60 -17.45
N THR A 153 -9.51 -9.22 -16.57
CA THR A 153 -9.37 -9.10 -15.13
C THR A 153 -8.90 -10.43 -14.53
N THR A 154 -7.78 -10.38 -13.82
CA THR A 154 -7.21 -11.53 -13.11
C THR A 154 -7.30 -11.31 -11.61
N VAL A 155 -7.83 -12.27 -10.86
CA VAL A 155 -7.81 -12.27 -9.40
C VAL A 155 -6.45 -12.79 -8.93
N LEU A 156 -5.71 -11.93 -8.23
CA LEU A 156 -4.37 -12.24 -7.72
C LEU A 156 -4.40 -12.83 -6.30
N ALA A 157 -5.30 -12.34 -5.47
CA ALA A 157 -5.54 -12.86 -4.13
C ALA A 157 -7.00 -12.70 -3.76
N ASP A 158 -7.54 -13.69 -3.06
CA ASP A 158 -8.90 -13.71 -2.51
C ASP A 158 -8.82 -14.08 -1.04
N PHE A 159 -9.41 -13.24 -0.19
CA PHE A 159 -9.48 -13.44 1.26
C PHE A 159 -10.83 -14.00 1.74
N GLY A 160 -11.71 -14.35 0.79
CA GLY A 160 -13.02 -14.93 1.08
C GLY A 160 -14.10 -13.90 1.43
N THR A 161 -15.24 -14.40 1.93
CA THR A 161 -16.47 -13.61 2.15
C THR A 161 -16.86 -13.49 3.62
N GLY A 162 -16.06 -14.01 4.55
CA GLY A 162 -16.34 -13.92 5.98
C GLY A 162 -16.41 -12.47 6.49
N ILE A 163 -17.18 -12.23 7.55
CA ILE A 163 -17.39 -10.89 8.13
C ILE A 163 -16.05 -10.25 8.53
N SER A 164 -15.13 -11.06 9.05
CA SER A 164 -13.78 -10.61 9.43
C SER A 164 -12.75 -10.74 8.31
N SER A 165 -13.19 -11.03 7.06
CA SER A 165 -12.29 -11.15 5.92
C SER A 165 -12.18 -9.83 5.18
N TYR A 166 -10.95 -9.35 4.96
CA TYR A 166 -10.71 -8.12 4.19
C TYR A 166 -9.27 -8.05 3.65
N VAL A 167 -9.09 -7.30 2.58
CA VAL A 167 -7.76 -6.87 2.14
C VAL A 167 -7.41 -5.58 2.86
N ASP A 168 -6.33 -5.60 3.63
CA ASP A 168 -5.87 -4.44 4.39
C ASP A 168 -5.02 -3.51 3.54
N ASN A 169 -4.08 -4.07 2.79
CA ASN A 169 -3.21 -3.28 1.91
C ASN A 169 -2.55 -4.16 0.85
N PHE A 170 -2.14 -3.54 -0.25
CA PHE A 170 -1.22 -4.16 -1.20
C PHE A 170 -0.21 -3.16 -1.74
N GLN A 171 0.92 -3.65 -2.20
CA GLN A 171 1.96 -2.84 -2.80
C GLN A 171 2.55 -3.55 -4.01
N VAL A 172 2.54 -2.86 -5.15
CA VAL A 172 3.06 -3.40 -6.41
C VAL A 172 4.51 -2.99 -6.57
N PHE A 173 5.35 -3.97 -6.87
CA PHE A 173 6.74 -3.84 -7.26
C PHE A 173 6.89 -4.18 -8.74
N HIS A 174 8.10 -4.12 -9.26
CA HIS A 174 8.36 -4.41 -10.68
C HIS A 174 7.94 -5.84 -11.08
N ASP A 175 8.18 -6.81 -10.23
CA ASP A 175 8.05 -8.24 -10.49
C ASP A 175 7.16 -8.99 -9.49
N ALA A 176 6.64 -8.29 -8.49
CA ALA A 176 5.84 -8.89 -7.43
C ALA A 176 4.84 -7.91 -6.81
N ILE A 177 3.84 -8.47 -6.15
CA ILE A 177 2.91 -7.74 -5.30
C ILE A 177 3.03 -8.28 -3.88
N LEU A 178 3.18 -7.38 -2.91
CA LEU A 178 3.00 -7.69 -1.50
C LEU A 178 1.55 -7.38 -1.13
N VAL A 179 0.84 -8.38 -0.62
CA VAL A 179 -0.55 -8.25 -0.19
C VAL A 179 -0.66 -8.56 1.29
N ARG A 180 -1.33 -7.69 2.03
CA ARG A 180 -1.71 -7.92 3.42
C ARG A 180 -3.23 -7.96 3.51
N GLY A 181 -3.75 -8.94 4.23
CA GLY A 181 -5.18 -9.07 4.46
C GLY A 181 -5.49 -10.01 5.62
N VAL A 182 -6.75 -10.05 5.98
CA VAL A 182 -7.29 -10.93 7.01
C VAL A 182 -8.26 -11.90 6.35
N LYS A 183 -8.20 -13.15 6.73
CA LYS A 183 -9.14 -14.19 6.34
C LYS A 183 -9.77 -14.75 7.61
N GLU A 184 -11.08 -14.89 7.60
CA GLU A 184 -11.80 -15.54 8.68
C GLU A 184 -11.55 -17.04 8.65
N GLU A 185 -11.13 -17.60 9.78
CA GLU A 185 -10.87 -19.02 9.95
C GLU A 185 -11.46 -19.51 11.27
N TYR A 186 -11.91 -20.77 11.28
CA TYR A 186 -12.30 -21.42 12.52
C TYR A 186 -11.09 -21.70 13.40
N ILE A 187 -11.17 -21.27 14.67
CA ILE A 187 -10.11 -21.50 15.65
C ILE A 187 -10.60 -22.59 16.65
N PRO A 188 -10.08 -23.83 16.54
CA PRO A 188 -10.54 -24.94 17.38
C PRO A 188 -10.40 -24.67 18.88
N ALA A 189 -9.35 -23.97 19.29
CA ALA A 189 -9.09 -23.66 20.70
C ALA A 189 -10.17 -22.80 21.35
N TYR A 190 -10.80 -21.91 20.57
CA TYR A 190 -11.85 -21.00 21.04
C TYR A 190 -13.24 -21.43 20.57
N LYS A 191 -13.34 -22.46 19.71
CA LYS A 191 -14.59 -22.90 19.06
C LYS A 191 -15.35 -21.77 18.35
N GLU A 192 -14.65 -20.82 17.79
CA GLU A 192 -15.20 -19.64 17.12
C GLU A 192 -14.49 -19.30 15.80
N MET A 193 -15.14 -18.49 14.98
CA MET A 193 -14.55 -17.89 13.79
C MET A 193 -13.76 -16.64 14.20
N ALA A 194 -12.52 -16.55 13.77
CA ALA A 194 -11.70 -15.35 14.01
C ALA A 194 -10.85 -14.98 12.79
N GLY A 195 -10.53 -13.71 12.72
CA GLY A 195 -9.67 -13.20 11.67
C GLY A 195 -8.21 -13.62 11.87
N LYS A 196 -7.61 -14.23 10.84
CA LYS A 196 -6.17 -14.50 10.75
C LYS A 196 -5.53 -13.59 9.72
N GLY A 197 -4.44 -12.94 10.09
CA GLY A 197 -3.69 -12.07 9.20
C GLY A 197 -2.71 -12.84 8.32
N TYR A 198 -2.64 -12.46 7.06
CA TYR A 198 -1.76 -13.04 6.05
C TYR A 198 -0.97 -11.96 5.34
N ILE A 199 0.30 -12.23 5.10
CA ILE A 199 1.13 -11.45 4.20
C ILE A 199 1.60 -12.39 3.08
N TYR A 200 1.13 -12.14 1.88
CA TYR A 200 1.53 -12.87 0.69
C TYR A 200 2.44 -12.03 -0.19
N MET A 201 3.36 -12.69 -0.85
CA MET A 201 4.01 -12.18 -2.05
C MET A 201 3.52 -12.96 -3.26
N ILE A 202 3.10 -12.24 -4.29
CA ILE A 202 2.62 -12.81 -5.55
C ILE A 202 3.61 -12.38 -6.62
N HIS A 203 4.23 -13.32 -7.31
CA HIS A 203 5.11 -13.06 -8.44
C HIS A 203 4.28 -12.73 -9.68
N LEU A 204 4.61 -11.65 -10.40
CA LEU A 204 3.82 -11.19 -11.54
C LEU A 204 4.08 -11.97 -12.83
N ASN A 205 5.16 -12.74 -12.90
CA ASN A 205 5.51 -13.51 -14.10
C ASN A 205 4.68 -14.78 -14.23
N ASP A 206 4.42 -15.46 -13.13
CA ASP A 206 3.76 -16.78 -13.09
C ASP A 206 2.56 -16.84 -12.14
N LEU A 207 2.25 -15.71 -11.46
CA LEU A 207 1.22 -15.58 -10.46
C LEU A 207 1.39 -16.51 -9.25
N SER A 208 2.59 -17.08 -9.06
CA SER A 208 2.89 -17.89 -7.89
C SER A 208 2.79 -17.07 -6.62
N LYS A 209 2.19 -17.68 -5.58
CA LYS A 209 1.91 -17.04 -4.31
C LYS A 209 2.76 -17.66 -3.20
N VAL A 210 3.53 -16.83 -2.50
CA VAL A 210 4.35 -17.22 -1.36
C VAL A 210 3.78 -16.60 -0.10
N LEU A 211 3.47 -17.42 0.90
CA LEU A 211 3.09 -16.94 2.22
C LEU A 211 4.37 -16.49 2.95
N LEU A 212 4.46 -15.20 3.28
CA LEU A 212 5.58 -14.63 4.01
C LEU A 212 5.34 -14.64 5.52
N LYS A 213 4.12 -14.39 5.97
CA LYS A 213 3.76 -14.38 7.39
C LYS A 213 2.28 -14.68 7.58
N LYS A 214 1.97 -15.44 8.62
CA LYS A 214 0.64 -15.59 9.24
C LYS A 214 0.72 -15.03 10.67
N TYR A 215 -0.30 -14.29 11.10
CA TYR A 215 -0.34 -13.66 12.43
C TYR A 215 -1.78 -13.56 12.93
N ASN A 216 -1.98 -13.37 14.23
CA ASN A 216 -3.30 -13.10 14.79
C ASN A 216 -3.70 -11.65 14.46
N SER A 217 -4.96 -11.42 14.13
CA SER A 217 -5.46 -10.09 13.69
C SER A 217 -5.50 -9.03 14.81
N GLY A 218 -5.05 -9.35 16.01
CA GLY A 218 -4.89 -8.42 17.13
C GLY A 218 -3.44 -8.09 17.48
N GLU A 219 -2.48 -8.66 16.75
CA GLU A 219 -1.04 -8.37 16.87
C GLU A 219 -0.61 -7.44 15.69
#